data_9c83e3319b5f454fefa95a0c1e8f846d
#
_entry.id   9c83e3319b5f454fefa95a0c1e8f846d
#
_cell.length_a   1.000
_cell.length_b   1.000
_cell.length_c   1.000
_cell.angle_alpha   90.00
_cell.angle_beta   90.00
_cell.angle_gamma   90.00
#
_symmetry.space_group_name_H-M   'P 1'
#
loop_
_entity.id
_entity.type
_entity.pdbx_description
1 polymer ?
#
loop_
_entity_poly.entity_id
_entity_poly.type
_entity_poly.pdbx_seq_one_letter_code
_entity_poly.pdbx_strand_id
1 'polypeptide(L)'
;MTALPLSIGPSGLTVGRSLMRQLLGVILVLCSVVTLLATFLAPSTAPATSSNSAVTLTPCHVKGVKEELRCGRYEVFENRRTQTGRRLPLKIVLIPARHPHPDQGPVFYMAGGPGESATELADLVMSWGDADDHDVVMVDERGTGEGNRLDCKSPGSDDNLEAYLNGPFDAVAARTCRDELQKQYDLSQYTTPNFTDDIDELRNAMGYDKININAGSFGTYAAQIYMRRHGEHARTAYLTSLVTLADRVPLYHARSAQEGLDHLFKDCEDAPACHAAYPHLREDFADLLKKTREKPVTTFVRHPVTGVRTEIHFSERAFADAIRVMMYHNGPEVPFLIEQAAAGNFSPFAEAGLRANRDIYSGGGMGLHYCITCNEFVSRIRPEEIEPATRGSYLGSWRVRAQMAACQEWPKTDLPVDYFEPFQVKTPAVVVSGADDPASRPPNDREIVRSYLPDAIQLLVRGATHTPENDCSRSIRHELFRTGTTQGLDISCITKGQPVPFKLPHQSSASDRVRLKVSESLKTAPEGFLRLQSASNAQRPSF
;
A
#
# COMPACT_ATOMS: atom_id res chain seq x y z
N MET A 1 60.31 -38.32 28.27
CA MET A 1 60.67 -39.71 28.64
C MET A 1 59.96 -40.63 27.66
N THR A 2 60.68 -40.99 26.72
CA THR A 2 61.08 -42.31 26.18
C THR A 2 59.98 -43.07 25.43
N ALA A 3 60.21 -43.12 24.17
CA ALA A 3 59.63 -44.00 23.17
C ALA A 3 60.08 -45.47 23.36
N LEU A 4 59.30 -46.39 22.80
CA LEU A 4 59.91 -47.62 22.17
C LEU A 4 58.85 -48.23 21.23
N PRO A 5 59.30 -48.76 20.07
CA PRO A 5 58.39 -49.27 19.02
C PRO A 5 58.33 -50.80 19.09
N LEU A 6 57.25 -51.41 18.66
CA LEU A 6 57.14 -52.85 18.38
C LEU A 6 56.93 -53.04 16.87
N SER A 7 57.95 -53.71 16.30
CA SER A 7 57.95 -54.28 14.95
C SER A 7 57.30 -55.67 14.96
N ILE A 8 56.41 -55.95 14.01
CA ILE A 8 56.02 -57.32 13.65
C ILE A 8 56.12 -57.42 12.12
N GLY A 9 56.97 -58.36 11.68
CA GLY A 9 57.31 -58.64 10.29
C GLY A 9 56.26 -59.45 9.53
N PRO A 10 56.39 -59.60 8.23
CA PRO A 10 55.36 -60.08 7.33
C PRO A 10 55.35 -61.63 7.20
N SER A 11 54.18 -62.22 7.34
CA SER A 11 53.88 -63.55 6.85
C SER A 11 52.92 -63.53 5.70
N GLY A 12 53.37 -63.90 4.52
CA GLY A 12 52.66 -63.92 3.28
C GLY A 12 51.56 -64.97 3.19
N LEU A 13 50.47 -64.61 2.59
CA LEU A 13 49.49 -65.54 2.05
C LEU A 13 49.24 -65.14 0.57
N THR A 14 49.81 -65.90 -0.34
CA THR A 14 49.56 -65.94 -1.76
C THR A 14 48.20 -66.59 -2.03
N VAL A 15 47.14 -65.85 -2.16
CA VAL A 15 45.88 -66.35 -2.72
C VAL A 15 45.86 -66.00 -4.21
N GLY A 16 45.60 -67.05 -5.01
CA GLY A 16 45.89 -67.11 -6.41
C GLY A 16 45.11 -66.01 -7.25
N ARG A 17 45.87 -65.32 -8.04
CA ARG A 17 45.40 -64.25 -9.00
C ARG A 17 44.34 -64.72 -10.00
N SER A 18 44.02 -66.00 -10.10
CA SER A 18 43.03 -66.56 -11.05
C SER A 18 41.63 -66.44 -10.52
N LEU A 19 41.34 -66.61 -9.24
CA LEU A 19 40.02 -66.56 -8.65
C LEU A 19 39.48 -65.10 -8.60
N MET A 20 40.36 -64.13 -8.38
CA MET A 20 40.03 -62.72 -8.28
C MET A 20 39.64 -62.07 -9.64
N ARG A 21 40.19 -62.57 -10.76
CA ARG A 21 39.83 -62.15 -12.11
C ARG A 21 38.46 -62.70 -12.56
N GLN A 22 38.05 -63.90 -12.15
CA GLN A 22 36.73 -64.44 -12.45
C GLN A 22 35.62 -63.76 -11.61
N LEU A 23 35.88 -63.42 -10.33
CA LEU A 23 34.95 -62.67 -9.48
C LEU A 23 34.77 -61.22 -9.94
N LEU A 24 35.81 -60.51 -10.38
CA LEU A 24 35.71 -59.18 -10.95
C LEU A 24 34.91 -59.15 -12.26
N GLY A 25 35.04 -60.16 -13.11
CA GLY A 25 34.30 -60.28 -14.37
C GLY A 25 32.78 -60.42 -14.14
N VAL A 26 32.38 -61.24 -13.17
CA VAL A 26 30.96 -61.47 -12.84
C VAL A 26 30.34 -60.23 -12.17
N ILE A 27 31.10 -59.53 -11.29
CA ILE A 27 30.60 -58.27 -10.68
C ILE A 27 30.44 -57.16 -11.70
N LEU A 28 31.34 -57.03 -12.69
CA LEU A 28 31.21 -56.00 -13.73
C LEU A 28 30.04 -56.28 -14.68
N VAL A 29 29.75 -57.55 -15.00
CA VAL A 29 28.56 -57.89 -15.83
C VAL A 29 27.27 -57.71 -15.06
N LEU A 30 27.21 -58.02 -13.76
CA LEU A 30 26.04 -57.79 -12.92
C LEU A 30 25.78 -56.28 -12.70
N CYS A 31 26.82 -55.47 -12.49
CA CYS A 31 26.67 -54.02 -12.38
C CYS A 31 26.21 -53.37 -13.69
N SER A 32 26.62 -53.88 -14.87
CA SER A 32 26.20 -53.36 -16.16
C SER A 32 24.74 -53.69 -16.48
N VAL A 33 24.26 -54.88 -16.07
CA VAL A 33 22.83 -55.25 -16.25
C VAL A 33 21.91 -54.49 -15.29
N VAL A 34 22.33 -54.23 -14.05
CA VAL A 34 21.57 -53.44 -13.08
C VAL A 34 21.49 -51.97 -13.51
N THR A 35 22.56 -51.39 -14.08
CA THR A 35 22.53 -50.02 -14.61
C THR A 35 21.67 -49.90 -15.88
N LEU A 36 21.61 -50.92 -16.74
CA LEU A 36 20.69 -50.90 -17.89
C LEU A 36 19.20 -51.09 -17.52
N LEU A 37 18.88 -51.86 -16.48
CA LEU A 37 17.52 -51.98 -15.97
C LEU A 37 17.05 -50.77 -15.19
N ALA A 38 17.96 -50.03 -14.49
CA ALA A 38 17.62 -48.80 -13.74
C ALA A 38 17.29 -47.63 -14.67
N THR A 39 17.78 -47.62 -15.92
CA THR A 39 17.47 -46.57 -16.89
C THR A 39 16.08 -46.72 -17.55
N PHE A 40 15.44 -47.91 -17.46
CA PHE A 40 14.09 -48.16 -17.98
C PHE A 40 12.97 -47.98 -16.93
N LEU A 41 13.30 -47.80 -15.65
CA LEU A 41 12.34 -47.64 -14.55
C LEU A 41 12.37 -46.28 -13.90
N ALA A 42 13.07 -45.27 -14.47
CA ALA A 42 12.90 -43.91 -14.03
C ALA A 42 11.45 -43.49 -14.42
N PRO A 43 10.61 -43.10 -13.44
CA PRO A 43 9.34 -42.49 -13.79
C PRO A 43 9.67 -41.26 -14.65
N SER A 44 9.17 -41.24 -15.88
CA SER A 44 9.16 -40.04 -16.70
C SER A 44 8.36 -38.99 -15.92
N THR A 45 9.03 -38.15 -15.14
CA THR A 45 8.45 -36.90 -14.69
C THR A 45 8.32 -36.06 -15.95
N ALA A 46 7.21 -36.22 -16.65
CA ALA A 46 6.78 -35.21 -17.59
C ALA A 46 6.86 -33.88 -16.83
N PRO A 47 7.49 -32.82 -17.37
CA PRO A 47 7.39 -31.52 -16.77
C PRO A 47 5.89 -31.25 -16.60
N ALA A 48 5.48 -30.94 -15.38
CA ALA A 48 4.14 -30.47 -15.13
C ALA A 48 3.95 -29.28 -16.08
N THR A 49 3.21 -29.51 -17.14
CA THR A 49 2.71 -28.43 -17.98
C THR A 49 1.85 -27.62 -17.05
N SER A 50 2.40 -26.52 -16.52
CA SER A 50 1.58 -25.47 -15.97
C SER A 50 0.59 -25.13 -17.09
N SER A 51 -0.66 -25.48 -16.90
CA SER A 51 -1.72 -24.97 -17.75
C SER A 51 -1.75 -23.46 -17.48
N ASN A 52 -0.97 -22.69 -18.25
CA ASN A 52 -1.13 -21.26 -18.33
C ASN A 52 -2.56 -21.05 -18.84
N SER A 53 -3.51 -20.94 -17.95
CA SER A 53 -4.85 -20.50 -18.30
C SER A 53 -4.68 -19.06 -18.79
N ALA A 54 -4.86 -18.88 -20.09
CA ALA A 54 -4.80 -17.55 -20.68
C ALA A 54 -5.78 -16.62 -19.94
N VAL A 55 -5.33 -15.45 -19.56
CA VAL A 55 -6.17 -14.44 -18.89
C VAL A 55 -7.25 -14.00 -19.88
N THR A 56 -8.51 -14.25 -19.53
CA THR A 56 -9.65 -13.79 -20.36
C THR A 56 -10.11 -12.43 -19.83
N LEU A 57 -9.97 -11.40 -20.67
CA LEU A 57 -10.46 -10.05 -20.38
C LEU A 57 -11.63 -9.74 -21.30
N THR A 58 -12.73 -9.25 -20.74
CA THR A 58 -13.93 -8.83 -21.46
C THR A 58 -14.18 -7.33 -21.29
N PRO A 59 -14.84 -6.67 -22.26
CA PRO A 59 -15.25 -5.28 -22.10
C PRO A 59 -16.07 -5.06 -20.83
N CYS A 60 -15.79 -3.95 -20.13
CA CYS A 60 -16.47 -3.62 -18.88
C CYS A 60 -16.51 -2.10 -18.63
N HIS A 61 -17.41 -1.68 -17.73
CA HIS A 61 -17.46 -0.33 -17.20
C HIS A 61 -17.13 -0.32 -15.71
N VAL A 62 -16.23 0.58 -15.31
CA VAL A 62 -15.83 0.78 -13.93
C VAL A 62 -16.40 2.10 -13.43
N LYS A 63 -16.82 2.15 -12.16
CA LYS A 63 -17.39 3.34 -11.55
C LYS A 63 -16.42 4.54 -11.67
N GLY A 64 -16.93 5.68 -12.12
CA GLY A 64 -16.14 6.90 -12.30
C GLY A 64 -15.44 7.02 -13.66
N VAL A 65 -15.29 5.93 -14.41
CA VAL A 65 -14.67 5.89 -15.74
C VAL A 65 -15.74 5.85 -16.82
N LYS A 66 -15.65 6.75 -17.82
CA LYS A 66 -16.60 6.82 -18.93
C LYS A 66 -16.25 5.86 -20.05
N GLU A 67 -14.98 5.62 -20.25
CA GLU A 67 -14.42 4.77 -21.26
C GLU A 67 -14.70 3.29 -20.95
N GLU A 68 -14.86 2.47 -21.99
CA GLU A 68 -14.93 1.02 -21.87
C GLU A 68 -13.52 0.48 -21.60
N LEU A 69 -13.36 -0.25 -20.50
CA LEU A 69 -12.13 -0.91 -20.08
C LEU A 69 -12.22 -2.41 -20.35
N ARG A 70 -11.22 -3.15 -19.94
CA ARG A 70 -11.22 -4.62 -19.98
C ARG A 70 -11.08 -5.19 -18.58
N CYS A 71 -12.03 -6.02 -18.17
CA CYS A 71 -12.02 -6.66 -16.85
C CYS A 71 -11.91 -8.18 -16.97
N GLY A 72 -11.29 -8.77 -15.95
CA GLY A 72 -11.17 -10.21 -15.82
C GLY A 72 -10.86 -10.63 -14.40
N ARG A 73 -10.59 -11.93 -14.26
CA ARG A 73 -10.12 -12.53 -13.01
C ARG A 73 -9.00 -13.50 -13.31
N TYR A 74 -8.02 -13.58 -12.44
CA TYR A 74 -6.95 -14.55 -12.49
C TYR A 74 -6.95 -15.39 -11.22
N GLU A 75 -6.99 -16.70 -11.35
CA GLU A 75 -7.12 -17.63 -10.25
C GLU A 75 -5.73 -18.05 -9.75
N VAL A 76 -5.39 -17.71 -8.51
CA VAL A 76 -4.17 -18.14 -7.83
C VAL A 76 -4.48 -19.08 -6.67
N PHE A 77 -3.53 -19.94 -6.28
CA PHE A 77 -3.71 -20.72 -5.06
C PHE A 77 -3.56 -19.82 -3.83
N GLU A 78 -4.47 -19.96 -2.85
CA GLU A 78 -4.32 -19.31 -1.54
C GLU A 78 -2.98 -19.74 -0.91
N ASN A 79 -2.75 -21.05 -0.82
CA ASN A 79 -1.45 -21.59 -0.40
C ASN A 79 -0.57 -21.88 -1.62
N ARG A 80 0.30 -20.93 -1.95
CA ARG A 80 1.21 -21.05 -3.09
C ARG A 80 2.23 -22.17 -2.96
N ARG A 81 2.63 -22.53 -1.74
CA ARG A 81 3.64 -23.58 -1.51
C ARG A 81 3.10 -24.98 -1.82
N THR A 82 1.88 -25.27 -1.39
CA THR A 82 1.27 -26.60 -1.61
C THR A 82 0.55 -26.70 -2.94
N GLN A 83 0.13 -25.57 -3.51
CA GLN A 83 -0.70 -25.50 -4.72
C GLN A 83 -1.95 -26.39 -4.64
N THR A 84 -2.56 -26.47 -3.47
CA THR A 84 -3.77 -27.27 -3.20
C THR A 84 -4.78 -26.44 -2.40
N GLY A 85 -6.04 -26.85 -2.43
CA GLY A 85 -7.12 -26.24 -1.67
C GLY A 85 -7.74 -25.02 -2.36
N ARG A 86 -7.98 -23.96 -1.58
CA ARG A 86 -8.67 -22.75 -2.04
C ARG A 86 -7.90 -22.05 -3.16
N ARG A 87 -8.65 -21.56 -4.16
CA ARG A 87 -8.16 -20.60 -5.15
C ARG A 87 -8.78 -19.23 -4.88
N LEU A 88 -8.02 -18.20 -5.17
CA LEU A 88 -8.39 -16.80 -4.98
C LEU A 88 -8.56 -16.14 -6.35
N PRO A 89 -9.73 -15.60 -6.67
CA PRO A 89 -9.96 -14.86 -7.92
C PRO A 89 -9.45 -13.43 -7.75
N LEU A 90 -8.27 -13.12 -8.27
CA LEU A 90 -7.75 -11.76 -8.31
C LEU A 90 -8.44 -11.00 -9.45
N LYS A 91 -9.15 -9.93 -9.10
CA LYS A 91 -9.79 -9.05 -10.08
C LYS A 91 -8.75 -8.25 -10.83
N ILE A 92 -8.95 -8.10 -12.14
CA ILE A 92 -8.08 -7.36 -13.03
C ILE A 92 -8.92 -6.30 -13.74
N VAL A 93 -8.37 -5.09 -13.84
CA VAL A 93 -8.81 -4.05 -14.75
C VAL A 93 -7.62 -3.66 -15.61
N LEU A 94 -7.78 -3.80 -16.92
CA LEU A 94 -6.83 -3.31 -17.90
C LEU A 94 -7.39 -2.04 -18.53
N ILE A 95 -6.62 -0.96 -18.46
CA ILE A 95 -6.83 0.26 -19.22
C ILE A 95 -5.96 0.16 -20.46
N PRO A 96 -6.53 -0.04 -21.67
CA PRO A 96 -5.72 -0.20 -22.88
C PRO A 96 -4.99 1.09 -23.26
N ALA A 97 -3.79 0.97 -23.77
CA ALA A 97 -3.03 2.10 -24.32
C ALA A 97 -3.78 2.74 -25.48
N ARG A 98 -3.80 4.07 -25.53
CA ARG A 98 -4.34 4.82 -26.69
C ARG A 98 -3.39 4.77 -27.88
N HIS A 99 -2.09 4.84 -27.61
CA HIS A 99 -1.01 4.75 -28.61
C HIS A 99 0.00 3.69 -28.14
N PRO A 100 -0.29 2.39 -28.37
CA PRO A 100 0.48 1.30 -27.77
C PRO A 100 1.92 1.25 -28.26
N HIS A 101 2.86 1.13 -27.33
CA HIS A 101 4.29 0.92 -27.55
C HIS A 101 4.73 -0.40 -26.87
N PRO A 102 4.53 -1.56 -27.52
CA PRO A 102 4.75 -2.87 -26.90
C PRO A 102 6.17 -3.10 -26.38
N ASP A 103 7.17 -2.48 -27.01
CA ASP A 103 8.58 -2.53 -26.64
C ASP A 103 8.89 -1.80 -25.33
N GLN A 104 8.02 -0.89 -24.89
CA GLN A 104 8.15 -0.16 -23.62
C GLN A 104 7.49 -0.88 -22.45
N GLY A 105 6.76 -1.96 -22.69
CA GLY A 105 6.06 -2.77 -21.68
C GLY A 105 4.87 -2.06 -21.02
N PRO A 106 4.00 -2.81 -20.32
CA PRO A 106 2.86 -2.28 -19.60
C PRO A 106 3.27 -1.59 -18.29
N VAL A 107 2.36 -0.82 -17.74
CA VAL A 107 2.44 -0.29 -16.37
C VAL A 107 1.59 -1.14 -15.44
N PHE A 108 2.18 -1.70 -14.39
CA PHE A 108 1.45 -2.37 -13.31
C PHE A 108 1.32 -1.42 -12.12
N TYR A 109 0.09 -1.15 -11.69
CA TYR A 109 -0.18 -0.31 -10.53
C TYR A 109 -0.29 -1.16 -9.27
N MET A 110 0.52 -0.83 -8.25
CA MET A 110 0.48 -1.44 -6.92
C MET A 110 -0.10 -0.44 -5.91
N ALA A 111 -1.28 -0.74 -5.39
CA ALA A 111 -2.01 0.14 -4.48
C ALA A 111 -1.40 0.20 -3.08
N GLY A 112 -1.85 1.17 -2.30
CA GLY A 112 -1.43 1.43 -0.93
C GLY A 112 -2.17 0.64 0.14
N GLY A 113 -2.23 1.20 1.32
CA GLY A 113 -2.90 0.63 2.48
C GLY A 113 -1.93 0.09 3.54
N PRO A 114 -1.62 -1.23 3.60
CA PRO A 114 -2.14 -2.36 2.82
C PRO A 114 -3.64 -2.60 2.99
N GLY A 115 -4.25 -3.19 1.95
CA GLY A 115 -5.68 -3.52 1.96
C GLY A 115 -6.53 -2.69 0.99
N GLU A 116 -5.93 -1.72 0.30
CA GLU A 116 -6.60 -0.92 -0.73
C GLU A 116 -6.75 -1.73 -2.02
N SER A 117 -7.93 -1.67 -2.64
CA SER A 117 -8.20 -2.36 -3.92
C SER A 117 -7.67 -1.52 -5.08
N ALA A 118 -6.72 -2.04 -5.83
CA ALA A 118 -6.18 -1.35 -6.99
C ALA A 118 -7.26 -1.05 -8.03
N THR A 119 -8.15 -2.01 -8.30
CA THR A 119 -9.18 -1.88 -9.34
C THR A 119 -10.28 -0.86 -8.98
N GLU A 120 -10.46 -0.51 -7.69
CA GLU A 120 -11.38 0.52 -7.24
C GLU A 120 -10.84 1.95 -7.45
N LEU A 121 -9.55 2.09 -7.77
CA LEU A 121 -8.88 3.35 -8.06
C LEU A 121 -8.75 3.65 -9.57
N ALA A 122 -9.50 2.95 -10.43
CA ALA A 122 -9.34 3.05 -11.88
C ALA A 122 -9.59 4.46 -12.43
N ASP A 123 -10.53 5.21 -11.86
CA ASP A 123 -10.80 6.60 -12.23
C ASP A 123 -9.62 7.53 -11.91
N LEU A 124 -9.00 7.33 -10.76
CA LEU A 124 -7.80 8.08 -10.34
C LEU A 124 -6.60 7.72 -11.24
N VAL A 125 -6.30 6.42 -11.41
CA VAL A 125 -5.18 5.94 -12.23
C VAL A 125 -5.32 6.38 -13.69
N MET A 126 -6.53 6.36 -14.23
CA MET A 126 -6.83 6.88 -15.58
C MET A 126 -6.49 8.37 -15.72
N SER A 127 -6.72 9.16 -14.66
CA SER A 127 -6.42 10.59 -14.67
C SER A 127 -4.93 10.92 -14.74
N TRP A 128 -4.05 9.95 -14.50
CA TRP A 128 -2.60 10.13 -14.53
C TRP A 128 -1.99 10.13 -15.93
N GLY A 129 -2.74 9.61 -16.94
CA GLY A 129 -2.32 9.64 -18.33
C GLY A 129 -1.35 8.53 -18.75
N ASP A 130 -0.98 7.59 -17.87
CA ASP A 130 -0.08 6.48 -18.21
C ASP A 130 -0.63 5.63 -19.37
N ALA A 131 -1.97 5.56 -19.50
CA ALA A 131 -2.65 4.86 -20.58
C ALA A 131 -2.60 5.58 -21.94
N ASP A 132 -1.93 6.71 -22.05
CA ASP A 132 -1.71 7.32 -23.36
C ASP A 132 -0.78 6.44 -24.20
N ASP A 133 0.30 5.91 -23.63
CA ASP A 133 1.34 5.15 -24.32
C ASP A 133 1.48 3.70 -23.86
N HIS A 134 0.95 3.33 -22.66
CA HIS A 134 1.12 2.01 -22.06
C HIS A 134 -0.22 1.36 -21.69
N ASP A 135 -0.33 0.06 -21.87
CA ASP A 135 -1.36 -0.70 -21.17
C ASP A 135 -1.16 -0.53 -19.66
N VAL A 136 -2.21 -0.15 -18.92
CA VAL A 136 -2.15 -0.07 -17.46
C VAL A 136 -2.93 -1.23 -16.86
N VAL A 137 -2.21 -2.10 -16.15
CA VAL A 137 -2.77 -3.29 -15.51
C VAL A 137 -2.94 -3.00 -14.01
N MET A 138 -4.17 -3.07 -13.57
CA MET A 138 -4.55 -2.97 -12.18
C MET A 138 -5.03 -4.34 -11.72
N VAL A 139 -4.40 -4.89 -10.69
CA VAL A 139 -4.80 -6.17 -10.11
C VAL A 139 -4.99 -6.01 -8.61
N ASP A 140 -6.10 -6.50 -8.11
CA ASP A 140 -6.37 -6.49 -6.68
C ASP A 140 -5.44 -7.47 -5.97
N GLU A 141 -4.81 -6.99 -4.90
CA GLU A 141 -4.00 -7.82 -4.02
C GLU A 141 -4.86 -8.94 -3.41
N ARG A 142 -4.26 -10.12 -3.18
CA ARG A 142 -4.93 -11.18 -2.42
C ARG A 142 -5.49 -10.63 -1.11
N GLY A 143 -6.76 -10.82 -0.85
CA GLY A 143 -7.46 -10.26 0.31
C GLY A 143 -8.06 -8.87 0.09
N THR A 144 -8.02 -8.34 -1.15
CA THR A 144 -8.71 -7.10 -1.53
C THR A 144 -9.71 -7.33 -2.67
N GLY A 145 -10.46 -6.28 -3.01
CA GLY A 145 -11.38 -6.28 -4.13
C GLY A 145 -12.62 -7.15 -3.93
N GLU A 146 -13.46 -7.15 -4.95
CA GLU A 146 -14.76 -7.83 -4.92
C GLU A 146 -14.61 -9.35 -4.89
N GLY A 147 -15.24 -10.01 -3.91
CA GLY A 147 -15.29 -11.46 -3.77
C GLY A 147 -14.07 -12.09 -3.09
N ASN A 148 -13.07 -11.31 -2.69
CA ASN A 148 -11.86 -11.80 -2.03
C ASN A 148 -11.39 -10.93 -0.87
N ARG A 149 -12.17 -9.92 -0.48
CA ARG A 149 -11.80 -8.94 0.53
C ARG A 149 -11.82 -9.52 1.94
N LEU A 150 -10.72 -9.37 2.67
CA LEU A 150 -10.64 -9.66 4.09
C LEU A 150 -11.16 -8.46 4.88
N ASP A 151 -12.47 -8.33 4.99
CA ASP A 151 -13.10 -7.21 5.68
C ASP A 151 -13.32 -7.49 7.16
N CYS A 152 -12.87 -6.56 7.99
CA CYS A 152 -13.32 -6.43 9.37
C CYS A 152 -14.49 -5.45 9.45
N LYS A 153 -15.33 -5.59 10.46
CA LYS A 153 -16.33 -4.56 10.74
C LYS A 153 -15.63 -3.23 11.01
N SER A 154 -16.08 -2.17 10.34
CA SER A 154 -15.60 -0.82 10.61
C SER A 154 -15.81 -0.47 12.10
N PRO A 155 -14.88 0.26 12.73
CA PRO A 155 -15.06 0.73 14.10
C PRO A 155 -16.28 1.65 14.23
N GLY A 156 -16.58 2.44 13.19
CA GLY A 156 -17.73 3.34 13.14
C GLY A 156 -18.87 2.82 12.26
N SER A 157 -20.04 3.40 12.45
CA SER A 157 -21.22 3.17 11.62
C SER A 157 -22.03 4.46 11.48
N ASP A 158 -23.06 4.42 10.64
CA ASP A 158 -23.97 5.54 10.51
C ASP A 158 -24.77 5.82 11.81
N ASP A 159 -24.90 4.84 12.70
CA ASP A 159 -25.50 5.02 14.04
C ASP A 159 -24.48 5.42 15.12
N ASN A 160 -23.18 5.35 14.81
CA ASN A 160 -22.09 5.66 15.76
C ASN A 160 -20.92 6.33 15.02
N LEU A 161 -21.07 7.61 14.72
CA LEU A 161 -20.06 8.41 14.02
C LEU A 161 -18.78 8.61 14.83
N GLU A 162 -18.89 8.73 16.17
CA GLU A 162 -17.73 8.97 17.02
C GLU A 162 -16.72 7.82 16.98
N ALA A 163 -17.18 6.61 16.74
CA ALA A 163 -16.30 5.46 16.68
C ALA A 163 -15.29 5.54 15.51
N TYR A 164 -15.61 6.26 14.42
CA TYR A 164 -14.63 6.55 13.37
C TYR A 164 -13.45 7.41 13.86
N LEU A 165 -13.67 8.23 14.89
CA LEU A 165 -12.66 9.13 15.46
C LEU A 165 -11.74 8.44 16.47
N ASN A 166 -12.08 7.22 16.89
CA ASN A 166 -11.27 6.45 17.87
C ASN A 166 -10.17 5.61 17.22
N GLY A 167 -10.09 5.62 15.89
CA GLY A 167 -9.14 4.81 15.11
C GLY A 167 -9.53 3.32 15.05
N PRO A 168 -8.94 2.55 14.12
CA PRO A 168 -9.40 1.19 13.81
C PRO A 168 -8.75 0.10 14.69
N PHE A 169 -7.80 0.44 15.56
CA PHE A 169 -7.01 -0.56 16.28
C PHE A 169 -7.57 -0.80 17.69
N ASP A 170 -8.38 -1.83 17.81
CA ASP A 170 -8.90 -2.37 19.06
C ASP A 170 -8.65 -3.88 19.11
N ALA A 171 -8.10 -4.38 20.23
CA ALA A 171 -7.71 -5.79 20.36
C ALA A 171 -8.91 -6.74 20.34
N VAL A 172 -10.05 -6.35 20.90
CA VAL A 172 -11.26 -7.17 20.91
C VAL A 172 -11.86 -7.23 19.50
N ALA A 173 -11.92 -6.10 18.81
CA ALA A 173 -12.39 -6.04 17.42
C ALA A 173 -11.47 -6.84 16.48
N ALA A 174 -10.14 -6.74 16.66
CA ALA A 174 -9.17 -7.53 15.90
C ALA A 174 -9.35 -9.04 16.11
N ARG A 175 -9.52 -9.49 17.36
CA ARG A 175 -9.81 -10.89 17.69
C ARG A 175 -11.08 -11.37 17.02
N THR A 176 -12.17 -10.60 17.16
CA THR A 176 -13.46 -10.96 16.57
C THR A 176 -13.35 -11.08 15.05
N CYS A 177 -12.68 -10.12 14.40
CA CYS A 177 -12.47 -10.16 12.96
C CYS A 177 -11.66 -11.38 12.53
N ARG A 178 -10.53 -11.66 13.21
CA ARG A 178 -9.72 -12.85 12.98
C ARG A 178 -10.57 -14.12 13.04
N ASP A 179 -11.33 -14.30 14.11
CA ASP A 179 -12.13 -15.50 14.35
C ASP A 179 -13.20 -15.72 13.26
N GLU A 180 -13.74 -14.64 12.70
CA GLU A 180 -14.67 -14.72 11.56
C GLU A 180 -13.94 -15.06 10.25
N LEU A 181 -12.83 -14.40 9.95
CA LEU A 181 -12.10 -14.62 8.72
C LEU A 181 -11.45 -16.01 8.64
N GLN A 182 -10.92 -16.52 9.75
CA GLN A 182 -10.30 -17.85 9.80
C GLN A 182 -11.27 -19.02 9.53
N LYS A 183 -12.58 -18.79 9.58
CA LYS A 183 -13.58 -19.80 9.19
C LYS A 183 -13.50 -20.11 7.69
N GLN A 184 -12.97 -19.18 6.90
CA GLN A 184 -12.96 -19.27 5.44
C GLN A 184 -11.58 -19.16 4.82
N TYR A 185 -10.63 -18.47 5.46
CA TYR A 185 -9.34 -18.10 4.89
C TYR A 185 -8.18 -18.58 5.76
N ASP A 186 -7.08 -19.00 5.12
CA ASP A 186 -5.79 -19.19 5.81
C ASP A 186 -5.05 -17.86 5.85
N LEU A 187 -5.26 -17.09 6.94
CA LEU A 187 -4.71 -15.74 7.10
C LEU A 187 -3.18 -15.69 7.04
N SER A 188 -2.49 -16.83 7.20
CA SER A 188 -1.03 -16.91 7.08
C SER A 188 -0.53 -16.76 5.64
N GLN A 189 -1.41 -16.89 4.64
CA GLN A 189 -1.07 -16.82 3.22
C GLN A 189 -1.16 -15.41 2.63
N TYR A 190 -1.68 -14.45 3.39
CA TYR A 190 -1.90 -13.07 2.93
C TYR A 190 -0.69 -12.21 3.31
N THR A 191 0.36 -12.33 2.48
CA THR A 191 1.67 -11.70 2.69
C THR A 191 2.15 -10.98 1.44
N THR A 192 3.03 -10.01 1.61
CA THR A 192 3.64 -9.30 0.48
C THR A 192 4.41 -10.21 -0.47
N PRO A 193 5.23 -11.21 -0.01
CA PRO A 193 5.86 -12.16 -0.92
C PRO A 193 4.87 -12.93 -1.79
N ASN A 194 3.78 -13.43 -1.22
CA ASN A 194 2.77 -14.15 -2.00
C ASN A 194 2.08 -13.23 -3.02
N PHE A 195 1.80 -11.98 -2.66
CA PHE A 195 1.24 -11.00 -3.57
C PHE A 195 2.19 -10.71 -4.75
N THR A 196 3.47 -10.50 -4.48
CA THR A 196 4.43 -10.23 -5.57
C THR A 196 4.63 -11.43 -6.49
N ASP A 197 4.51 -12.65 -5.98
CA ASP A 197 4.50 -13.86 -6.81
C ASP A 197 3.20 -13.98 -7.64
N ASP A 198 2.05 -13.52 -7.11
CA ASP A 198 0.80 -13.44 -7.87
C ASP A 198 0.92 -12.46 -9.05
N ILE A 199 1.54 -11.30 -8.82
CA ILE A 199 1.81 -10.29 -9.86
C ILE A 199 2.68 -10.88 -10.96
N ASP A 200 3.77 -11.58 -10.62
CA ASP A 200 4.66 -12.14 -11.65
C ASP A 200 4.02 -13.29 -12.42
N GLU A 201 3.24 -14.13 -11.74
CA GLU A 201 2.45 -15.18 -12.40
C GLU A 201 1.44 -14.60 -13.38
N LEU A 202 0.72 -13.53 -12.98
CA LEU A 202 -0.21 -12.81 -13.84
C LEU A 202 0.51 -12.14 -15.02
N ARG A 203 1.63 -11.43 -14.77
CA ARG A 203 2.47 -10.85 -15.83
C ARG A 203 2.77 -11.89 -16.93
N ASN A 204 3.24 -13.06 -16.50
CA ASN A 204 3.58 -14.15 -17.41
C ASN A 204 2.35 -14.71 -18.15
N ALA A 205 1.21 -14.87 -17.44
CA ALA A 205 -0.04 -15.33 -18.04
C ALA A 205 -0.63 -14.35 -19.06
N MET A 206 -0.35 -13.03 -18.90
CA MET A 206 -0.71 -12.00 -19.87
C MET A 206 0.30 -11.87 -21.03
N GLY A 207 1.42 -12.58 -20.99
CA GLY A 207 2.44 -12.59 -22.04
C GLY A 207 3.40 -11.39 -22.02
N TYR A 208 3.49 -10.66 -20.92
CA TYR A 208 4.42 -9.54 -20.78
C TYR A 208 5.81 -10.04 -20.31
N ASP A 209 6.88 -9.63 -21.01
CA ASP A 209 8.27 -9.94 -20.63
C ASP A 209 8.69 -9.15 -19.39
N LYS A 210 8.53 -7.82 -19.45
CA LYS A 210 8.86 -6.91 -18.36
C LYS A 210 7.75 -5.89 -18.12
N ILE A 211 7.69 -5.37 -16.90
CA ILE A 211 6.70 -4.36 -16.48
C ILE A 211 7.36 -3.10 -15.97
N ASN A 212 6.71 -1.97 -16.18
CA ASN A 212 6.96 -0.73 -15.44
C ASN A 212 6.08 -0.75 -14.19
N ILE A 213 6.64 -0.41 -13.05
CA ILE A 213 5.92 -0.42 -11.78
C ILE A 213 5.56 1.02 -11.41
N ASN A 214 4.26 1.29 -11.21
CA ASN A 214 3.78 2.52 -10.59
C ASN A 214 3.20 2.15 -9.23
N ALA A 215 3.76 2.69 -8.14
CA ALA A 215 3.38 2.28 -6.80
C ALA A 215 3.32 3.46 -5.83
N GLY A 216 2.32 3.44 -4.93
CA GLY A 216 2.14 4.45 -3.88
C GLY A 216 2.09 3.85 -2.48
N SER A 217 2.65 4.56 -1.48
CA SER A 217 2.55 4.18 -0.07
C SER A 217 3.01 2.73 0.18
N PHE A 218 2.18 1.86 0.79
CA PHE A 218 2.49 0.43 0.96
C PHE A 218 2.84 -0.25 -0.37
N GLY A 219 2.22 0.12 -1.48
CA GLY A 219 2.57 -0.42 -2.79
C GLY A 219 4.07 -0.30 -3.13
N THR A 220 4.75 0.73 -2.61
CA THR A 220 6.20 0.89 -2.80
C THR A 220 7.02 -0.14 -2.03
N TYR A 221 6.52 -0.62 -0.89
CA TYR A 221 7.09 -1.76 -0.16
C TYR A 221 6.92 -3.04 -0.98
N ALA A 222 5.71 -3.30 -1.49
CA ALA A 222 5.44 -4.44 -2.36
C ALA A 222 6.30 -4.40 -3.64
N ALA A 223 6.47 -3.23 -4.25
CA ALA A 223 7.33 -3.03 -5.42
C ALA A 223 8.79 -3.42 -5.14
N GLN A 224 9.34 -3.07 -3.97
CA GLN A 224 10.71 -3.47 -3.60
C GLN A 224 10.82 -4.98 -3.42
N ILE A 225 9.82 -5.64 -2.82
CA ILE A 225 9.78 -7.09 -2.71
C ILE A 225 9.67 -7.74 -4.09
N TYR A 226 8.84 -7.21 -4.98
CA TYR A 226 8.76 -7.68 -6.37
C TYR A 226 10.11 -7.55 -7.07
N MET A 227 10.75 -6.40 -7.02
CA MET A 227 12.06 -6.18 -7.62
C MET A 227 13.18 -7.06 -7.01
N ARG A 228 13.07 -7.42 -5.71
CA ARG A 228 13.98 -8.38 -5.08
C ARG A 228 13.79 -9.79 -5.62
N ARG A 229 12.54 -10.22 -5.82
CA ARG A 229 12.16 -11.59 -6.17
C ARG A 229 12.12 -11.85 -7.67
N HIS A 230 11.73 -10.83 -8.43
CA HIS A 230 11.44 -10.89 -9.87
C HIS A 230 12.09 -9.70 -10.61
N GLY A 231 13.27 -9.26 -10.17
CA GLY A 231 13.91 -8.06 -10.68
C GLY A 231 14.25 -8.12 -12.17
N GLU A 232 14.45 -9.31 -12.73
CA GLU A 232 14.63 -9.53 -14.17
C GLU A 232 13.39 -9.13 -15.00
N HIS A 233 12.22 -9.15 -14.40
CA HIS A 233 10.95 -8.76 -15.03
C HIS A 233 10.56 -7.30 -14.74
N ALA A 234 11.30 -6.59 -13.87
CA ALA A 234 11.06 -5.18 -13.61
C ALA A 234 11.87 -4.32 -14.60
N ARG A 235 11.18 -3.52 -15.43
CA ARG A 235 11.82 -2.60 -16.38
C ARG A 235 12.19 -1.28 -15.72
N THR A 236 11.23 -0.65 -15.05
CA THR A 236 11.39 0.60 -14.29
C THR A 236 10.46 0.61 -13.08
N ALA A 237 10.73 1.53 -12.12
CA ALA A 237 9.84 1.74 -10.97
C ALA A 237 9.68 3.25 -10.67
N TYR A 238 8.41 3.68 -10.55
CA TYR A 238 8.03 4.99 -10.06
C TYR A 238 7.31 4.84 -8.72
N LEU A 239 7.91 5.37 -7.65
CA LEU A 239 7.55 5.06 -6.27
C LEU A 239 7.20 6.36 -5.53
N THR A 240 5.94 6.52 -5.13
CA THR A 240 5.48 7.70 -4.39
C THR A 240 5.27 7.41 -2.92
N SER A 241 5.75 8.30 -2.04
CA SER A 241 5.65 8.12 -0.58
C SER A 241 6.22 6.79 -0.10
N LEU A 242 7.52 6.62 -0.33
CA LEU A 242 8.25 5.38 -0.15
C LEU A 242 8.17 4.81 1.27
N VAL A 243 7.81 3.53 1.37
CA VAL A 243 7.95 2.69 2.57
C VAL A 243 9.03 1.65 2.27
N THR A 244 10.11 1.64 3.05
CA THR A 244 11.22 0.69 2.86
C THR A 244 11.09 -0.54 3.76
N LEU A 245 11.89 -1.59 3.49
CA LEU A 245 11.97 -2.75 4.39
C LEU A 245 12.55 -2.40 5.77
N ALA A 246 13.28 -1.29 5.90
CA ALA A 246 13.74 -0.80 7.20
C ALA A 246 12.60 -0.22 8.05
N ASP A 247 11.51 0.18 7.42
CA ASP A 247 10.39 0.77 8.13
C ASP A 247 9.66 -0.24 9.01
N ARG A 248 9.21 0.23 10.17
CA ARG A 248 8.43 -0.52 11.15
C ARG A 248 7.15 0.24 11.45
N VAL A 249 6.28 0.28 10.44
CA VAL A 249 5.00 0.98 10.52
C VAL A 249 4.15 0.40 11.66
N PRO A 250 3.56 1.22 12.58
CA PRO A 250 3.45 2.67 12.57
C PRO A 250 4.46 3.40 13.49
N LEU A 251 5.61 2.82 13.82
CA LEU A 251 6.54 3.35 14.83
C LEU A 251 6.90 4.83 14.59
N TYR A 252 7.09 5.21 13.33
CA TYR A 252 7.52 6.56 12.96
C TYR A 252 6.39 7.50 12.53
N HIS A 253 5.13 7.03 12.47
CA HIS A 253 4.00 7.87 12.03
C HIS A 253 3.84 9.13 12.89
N ALA A 254 4.06 9.03 14.20
CA ALA A 254 3.95 10.17 15.10
C ALA A 254 4.98 11.26 14.77
N ARG A 255 6.20 10.85 14.46
CA ARG A 255 7.29 11.76 14.07
C ARG A 255 7.04 12.35 12.69
N SER A 256 6.67 11.52 11.70
CA SER A 256 6.39 11.98 10.33
C SER A 256 5.23 12.99 10.31
N ALA A 257 4.17 12.73 11.08
CA ALA A 257 3.04 13.64 11.20
C ALA A 257 3.40 14.96 11.86
N GLN A 258 4.30 14.95 12.88
CA GLN A 258 4.79 16.18 13.50
C GLN A 258 5.64 17.00 12.53
N GLU A 259 6.61 16.35 11.88
CA GLU A 259 7.50 17.02 10.91
C GLU A 259 6.70 17.58 9.71
N GLY A 260 5.75 16.81 9.17
CA GLY A 260 4.87 17.28 8.09
C GLY A 260 4.00 18.47 8.50
N LEU A 261 3.44 18.45 9.72
CA LEU A 261 2.67 19.57 10.23
C LEU A 261 3.54 20.82 10.46
N ASP A 262 4.76 20.63 10.96
CA ASP A 262 5.71 21.73 11.15
C ASP A 262 6.13 22.37 9.83
N HIS A 263 6.31 21.58 8.77
CA HIS A 263 6.55 22.07 7.42
C HIS A 263 5.34 22.84 6.89
N LEU A 264 4.13 22.28 7.00
CA LEU A 264 2.90 22.95 6.59
C LEU A 264 2.74 24.33 7.28
N PHE A 265 2.97 24.40 8.58
CA PHE A 265 2.91 25.65 9.32
C PHE A 265 3.99 26.63 8.85
N LYS A 266 5.20 26.17 8.61
CA LYS A 266 6.30 26.99 8.08
C LYS A 266 5.99 27.51 6.68
N ASP A 267 5.45 26.67 5.80
CA ASP A 267 5.07 27.09 4.46
C ASP A 267 3.90 28.11 4.49
N CYS A 268 2.98 28.02 5.46
CA CYS A 268 1.95 29.04 5.70
C CYS A 268 2.54 30.35 6.22
N GLU A 269 3.47 30.30 7.17
CA GLU A 269 4.20 31.46 7.70
C GLU A 269 4.99 32.18 6.59
N ASP A 270 5.61 31.44 5.67
CA ASP A 270 6.38 31.96 4.54
C ASP A 270 5.51 32.51 3.41
N ALA A 271 4.24 32.11 3.33
CA ALA A 271 3.29 32.58 2.34
C ALA A 271 2.53 33.83 2.85
N PRO A 272 2.76 35.05 2.32
CA PRO A 272 2.20 36.29 2.88
C PRO A 272 0.68 36.28 3.07
N ALA A 273 -0.05 35.70 2.12
CA ALA A 273 -1.52 35.62 2.20
C ALA A 273 -2.00 34.63 3.29
N CYS A 274 -1.29 33.51 3.49
CA CYS A 274 -1.60 32.54 4.54
C CYS A 274 -1.25 33.10 5.91
N HIS A 275 -0.06 33.67 6.07
CA HIS A 275 0.37 34.29 7.34
C HIS A 275 -0.56 35.43 7.77
N ALA A 276 -0.99 36.28 6.81
CA ALA A 276 -1.94 37.35 7.11
C ALA A 276 -3.33 36.84 7.53
N ALA A 277 -3.75 35.70 6.98
CA ALA A 277 -5.01 35.06 7.32
C ALA A 277 -4.98 34.30 8.65
N TYR A 278 -3.83 33.70 9.00
CA TYR A 278 -3.65 32.80 10.14
C TYR A 278 -2.38 33.16 10.96
N PRO A 279 -2.30 34.34 11.55
CA PRO A 279 -1.07 34.85 12.19
C PRO A 279 -0.67 34.08 13.45
N HIS A 280 -1.60 33.36 14.09
CA HIS A 280 -1.42 32.62 15.34
C HIS A 280 -1.58 31.10 15.18
N LEU A 281 -1.34 30.57 13.98
CA LEU A 281 -1.67 29.18 13.61
C LEU A 281 -1.05 28.13 14.57
N ARG A 282 0.20 28.32 15.01
CA ARG A 282 0.87 27.38 15.92
C ARG A 282 0.29 27.46 17.33
N GLU A 283 0.04 28.66 17.82
CA GLU A 283 -0.57 28.91 19.12
C GLU A 283 -2.01 28.35 19.16
N ASP A 284 -2.80 28.63 18.13
CA ASP A 284 -4.17 28.13 17.98
C ASP A 284 -4.21 26.61 18.01
N PHE A 285 -3.29 25.94 17.27
CA PHE A 285 -3.17 24.49 17.28
C PHE A 285 -2.82 23.95 18.68
N ALA A 286 -1.83 24.56 19.36
CA ALA A 286 -1.38 24.13 20.68
C ALA A 286 -2.50 24.29 21.72
N ASP A 287 -3.25 25.40 21.68
CA ASP A 287 -4.38 25.67 22.57
C ASP A 287 -5.55 24.71 22.33
N LEU A 288 -5.86 24.39 21.08
CA LEU A 288 -6.87 23.39 20.74
C LEU A 288 -6.49 21.98 21.22
N LEU A 289 -5.22 21.59 21.05
CA LEU A 289 -4.71 20.31 21.55
C LEU A 289 -4.80 20.25 23.09
N LYS A 290 -4.43 21.32 23.77
CA LYS A 290 -4.56 21.43 25.24
C LYS A 290 -6.03 21.37 25.66
N LYS A 291 -6.91 22.15 25.04
CA LYS A 291 -8.35 22.18 25.32
C LYS A 291 -9.01 20.81 25.18
N THR A 292 -8.70 20.09 24.09
CA THR A 292 -9.25 18.75 23.85
C THR A 292 -8.69 17.69 24.80
N ARG A 293 -7.48 17.90 25.34
CA ARG A 293 -6.87 17.09 26.41
C ARG A 293 -7.56 17.29 27.76
N GLU A 294 -7.84 18.53 28.11
CA GLU A 294 -8.50 18.85 29.39
C GLU A 294 -9.94 18.35 29.41
N LYS A 295 -10.66 18.49 28.29
CA LYS A 295 -12.04 18.02 28.15
C LYS A 295 -12.39 17.83 26.67
N PRO A 296 -13.03 16.72 26.26
CA PRO A 296 -13.55 16.58 24.93
C PRO A 296 -14.45 17.76 24.53
N VAL A 297 -14.28 18.24 23.30
CA VAL A 297 -15.11 19.32 22.73
C VAL A 297 -16.40 18.72 22.20
N THR A 298 -17.53 19.16 22.75
CA THR A 298 -18.85 18.84 22.18
C THR A 298 -19.14 19.76 21.00
N THR A 299 -19.45 19.18 19.86
CA THR A 299 -19.78 19.92 18.63
C THR A 299 -20.83 19.18 17.81
N PHE A 300 -21.22 19.79 16.69
CA PHE A 300 -22.19 19.19 15.79
C PHE A 300 -21.60 19.04 14.39
N VAL A 301 -21.90 17.91 13.77
CA VAL A 301 -21.53 17.62 12.37
C VAL A 301 -22.80 17.33 11.56
N ARG A 302 -22.73 17.55 10.25
CA ARG A 302 -23.73 16.98 9.35
C ARG A 302 -23.44 15.52 9.16
N HIS A 303 -24.40 14.67 9.49
CA HIS A 303 -24.29 13.24 9.25
C HIS A 303 -23.99 12.97 7.77
N PRO A 304 -22.93 12.22 7.42
CA PRO A 304 -22.45 12.10 6.04
C PRO A 304 -23.46 11.44 5.08
N VAL A 305 -24.41 10.64 5.61
CA VAL A 305 -25.41 9.93 4.81
C VAL A 305 -26.76 10.63 4.87
N THR A 306 -27.25 10.96 6.08
CA THR A 306 -28.59 11.50 6.28
C THR A 306 -28.68 13.03 6.21
N GLY A 307 -27.54 13.73 6.33
CA GLY A 307 -27.46 15.18 6.41
C GLY A 307 -28.01 15.79 7.72
N VAL A 308 -28.47 14.96 8.65
CA VAL A 308 -29.01 15.41 9.95
C VAL A 308 -27.88 15.96 10.82
N ARG A 309 -28.19 17.03 11.56
CA ARG A 309 -27.27 17.62 12.52
C ARG A 309 -27.11 16.67 13.72
N THR A 310 -25.90 16.10 13.88
CA THR A 310 -25.59 15.08 14.88
C THR A 310 -24.53 15.61 15.85
N GLU A 311 -24.79 15.46 17.15
CA GLU A 311 -23.82 15.80 18.19
C GLU A 311 -22.72 14.73 18.27
N ILE A 312 -21.47 15.20 18.42
CA ILE A 312 -20.29 14.36 18.62
C ILE A 312 -19.32 14.98 19.63
N HIS A 313 -18.48 14.11 20.23
CA HIS A 313 -17.47 14.49 21.21
C HIS A 313 -16.08 14.27 20.63
N PHE A 314 -15.29 15.33 20.57
CA PHE A 314 -13.94 15.33 20.01
C PHE A 314 -12.90 15.33 21.14
N SER A 315 -12.27 14.19 21.40
CA SER A 315 -11.16 14.05 22.35
C SER A 315 -9.84 14.56 21.77
N GLU A 316 -8.82 14.72 22.60
CA GLU A 316 -7.45 15.00 22.14
C GLU A 316 -6.99 14.03 21.05
N ARG A 317 -7.23 12.73 21.26
CA ARG A 317 -6.87 11.69 20.31
C ARG A 317 -7.62 11.85 18.97
N ALA A 318 -8.91 12.13 19.03
CA ALA A 318 -9.72 12.38 17.83
C ALA A 318 -9.23 13.63 17.08
N PHE A 319 -8.88 14.71 17.81
CA PHE A 319 -8.33 15.92 17.24
C PHE A 319 -6.97 15.66 16.56
N ALA A 320 -6.06 15.00 17.25
CA ALA A 320 -4.73 14.69 16.74
C ALA A 320 -4.77 13.76 15.50
N ASP A 321 -5.58 12.68 15.55
CA ASP A 321 -5.69 11.76 14.42
C ASP A 321 -6.41 12.41 13.23
N ALA A 322 -7.40 13.27 13.47
CA ALA A 322 -8.06 14.03 12.40
C ALA A 322 -7.08 14.92 11.63
N ILE A 323 -6.19 15.66 12.33
CA ILE A 323 -5.13 16.44 11.69
C ILE A 323 -4.27 15.53 10.80
N ARG A 324 -3.75 14.44 11.36
CA ARG A 324 -2.90 13.50 10.63
C ARG A 324 -3.58 12.97 9.37
N VAL A 325 -4.85 12.55 9.50
CA VAL A 325 -5.59 11.93 8.38
C VAL A 325 -5.96 12.97 7.33
N MET A 326 -6.34 14.20 7.73
CA MET A 326 -6.59 15.28 6.78
C MET A 326 -5.33 15.66 5.98
N MET A 327 -4.16 15.57 6.59
CA MET A 327 -2.89 15.85 5.91
C MET A 327 -2.53 14.84 4.81
N TYR A 328 -3.20 13.69 4.69
CA TYR A 328 -2.95 12.79 3.55
C TYR A 328 -3.27 13.46 2.22
N HIS A 329 -4.36 14.26 2.14
CA HIS A 329 -4.80 14.81 0.85
C HIS A 329 -5.25 16.29 0.92
N ASN A 330 -5.50 16.83 2.13
CA ASN A 330 -6.09 18.16 2.34
C ASN A 330 -5.20 19.08 3.20
N GLY A 331 -3.88 18.88 3.21
CA GLY A 331 -2.95 19.69 3.98
C GLY A 331 -3.19 21.20 3.87
N PRO A 332 -3.33 21.80 2.68
CA PRO A 332 -3.57 23.23 2.50
C PRO A 332 -4.88 23.79 3.12
N GLU A 333 -5.83 22.92 3.49
CA GLU A 333 -7.06 23.32 4.18
C GLU A 333 -6.91 23.34 5.71
N VAL A 334 -5.91 22.65 6.25
CA VAL A 334 -5.71 22.50 7.71
C VAL A 334 -5.57 23.83 8.45
N PRO A 335 -4.80 24.84 7.97
CA PRO A 335 -4.72 26.13 8.63
C PRO A 335 -6.09 26.83 8.79
N PHE A 336 -6.91 26.82 7.76
CA PHE A 336 -8.28 27.35 7.82
C PHE A 336 -9.14 26.65 8.89
N LEU A 337 -9.06 25.31 8.95
CA LEU A 337 -9.87 24.53 9.90
C LEU A 337 -9.43 24.74 11.34
N ILE A 338 -8.12 24.89 11.60
CA ILE A 338 -7.57 25.22 12.92
C ILE A 338 -8.05 26.59 13.39
N GLU A 339 -7.94 27.61 12.53
CA GLU A 339 -8.38 28.96 12.85
C GLU A 339 -9.88 29.02 13.18
N GLN A 340 -10.73 28.36 12.35
CA GLN A 340 -12.17 28.28 12.62
C GLN A 340 -12.47 27.63 13.99
N ALA A 341 -11.77 26.54 14.31
CA ALA A 341 -11.93 25.85 15.59
C ALA A 341 -11.48 26.72 16.78
N ALA A 342 -10.36 27.47 16.64
CA ALA A 342 -9.83 28.37 17.65
C ALA A 342 -10.78 29.56 17.89
N ALA A 343 -11.40 30.10 16.82
CA ALA A 343 -12.45 31.11 16.88
C ALA A 343 -13.79 30.62 17.49
N GLY A 344 -13.87 29.34 17.92
CA GLY A 344 -15.05 28.73 18.52
C GLY A 344 -15.98 28.01 17.55
N ASN A 345 -15.73 28.07 16.26
CA ASN A 345 -16.49 27.33 15.24
C ASN A 345 -15.83 25.97 14.95
N PHE A 346 -16.02 25.00 15.83
CA PHE A 346 -15.36 23.67 15.74
C PHE A 346 -16.02 22.74 14.71
N SER A 347 -17.26 22.99 14.26
CA SER A 347 -18.01 22.11 13.33
C SER A 347 -17.28 21.83 12.01
N PRO A 348 -16.70 22.82 11.29
CA PRO A 348 -15.99 22.55 10.04
C PRO A 348 -14.80 21.60 10.21
N PHE A 349 -14.02 21.78 11.30
CA PHE A 349 -12.92 20.90 11.63
C PHE A 349 -13.42 19.47 11.90
N ALA A 350 -14.46 19.32 12.72
CA ALA A 350 -15.05 18.05 13.08
C ALA A 350 -15.63 17.31 11.88
N GLU A 351 -16.32 18.03 10.97
CA GLU A 351 -16.84 17.45 9.71
C GLU A 351 -15.72 16.97 8.79
N ALA A 352 -14.65 17.75 8.63
CA ALA A 352 -13.50 17.38 7.81
C ALA A 352 -12.76 16.19 8.38
N GLY A 353 -12.47 16.18 9.70
CA GLY A 353 -11.81 15.09 10.40
C GLY A 353 -12.62 13.79 10.38
N LEU A 354 -13.93 13.86 10.63
CA LEU A 354 -14.83 12.70 10.56
C LEU A 354 -14.84 12.10 9.15
N ARG A 355 -14.96 12.94 8.11
CA ARG A 355 -14.94 12.49 6.72
C ARG A 355 -13.64 11.79 6.39
N ALA A 356 -12.50 12.42 6.69
CA ALA A 356 -11.19 11.86 6.41
C ALA A 356 -10.97 10.51 7.11
N ASN A 357 -11.33 10.39 8.39
CA ASN A 357 -11.24 9.12 9.11
C ASN A 357 -12.19 8.05 8.53
N ARG A 358 -13.43 8.42 8.21
CA ARG A 358 -14.40 7.51 7.60
C ARG A 358 -13.89 6.98 6.27
N ASP A 359 -13.38 7.84 5.40
CA ASP A 359 -12.89 7.46 4.07
C ASP A 359 -11.70 6.50 4.17
N ILE A 360 -10.72 6.76 5.04
CA ILE A 360 -9.57 5.86 5.25
C ILE A 360 -9.99 4.53 5.86
N TYR A 361 -10.85 4.53 6.90
CA TYR A 361 -11.13 3.31 7.64
C TYR A 361 -12.28 2.47 7.09
N SER A 362 -13.06 2.99 6.16
CA SER A 362 -14.11 2.24 5.46
C SER A 362 -13.71 1.77 4.05
N GLY A 363 -12.64 2.30 3.50
CA GLY A 363 -12.23 2.03 2.12
C GLY A 363 -11.32 0.82 1.92
N GLY A 364 -10.72 0.25 2.99
CA GLY A 364 -9.70 -0.78 2.88
C GLY A 364 -10.04 -2.11 3.57
N GLY A 365 -9.48 -3.22 3.07
CA GLY A 365 -9.55 -4.54 3.70
C GLY A 365 -8.74 -4.58 5.00
N MET A 366 -9.36 -4.26 6.13
CA MET A 366 -8.67 -4.24 7.43
C MET A 366 -8.10 -5.60 7.85
N GLY A 367 -8.69 -6.71 7.41
CA GLY A 367 -8.13 -8.04 7.64
C GLY A 367 -6.79 -8.23 6.95
N LEU A 368 -6.67 -7.80 5.68
CA LEU A 368 -5.38 -7.81 4.99
C LEU A 368 -4.39 -6.83 5.63
N HIS A 369 -4.84 -5.65 6.03
CA HIS A 369 -4.00 -4.70 6.76
C HIS A 369 -3.38 -5.34 8.00
N TYR A 370 -4.14 -6.09 8.79
CA TYR A 370 -3.62 -6.84 9.94
C TYR A 370 -2.68 -7.97 9.50
N CYS A 371 -3.01 -8.77 8.47
CA CYS A 371 -2.13 -9.86 8.01
C CYS A 371 -0.72 -9.34 7.70
N ILE A 372 -0.63 -8.26 6.95
CA ILE A 372 0.66 -7.68 6.54
C ILE A 372 1.30 -6.90 7.68
N THR A 373 0.61 -5.91 8.25
CA THR A 373 1.26 -5.01 9.20
C THR A 373 1.68 -5.70 10.48
N CYS A 374 0.90 -6.66 10.99
CA CYS A 374 1.25 -7.40 12.19
C CYS A 374 2.48 -8.30 12.00
N ASN A 375 2.64 -8.88 10.82
CA ASN A 375 3.73 -9.82 10.56
C ASN A 375 4.99 -9.16 9.98
N GLU A 376 4.82 -8.17 9.10
CA GLU A 376 5.94 -7.58 8.35
C GLU A 376 6.49 -6.29 8.96
N PHE A 377 5.72 -5.58 9.80
CA PHE A 377 6.12 -4.31 10.40
C PHE A 377 6.10 -4.34 11.93
N VAL A 378 4.93 -4.54 12.54
CA VAL A 378 4.71 -4.44 13.99
C VAL A 378 5.49 -5.49 14.76
N SER A 379 5.65 -6.71 14.21
CA SER A 379 6.45 -7.80 14.81
C SER A 379 7.89 -7.42 15.13
N ARG A 380 8.42 -6.37 14.50
CA ARG A 380 9.79 -5.88 14.66
C ARG A 380 9.91 -4.68 15.60
N ILE A 381 8.79 -4.15 16.11
CA ILE A 381 8.80 -3.01 17.03
C ILE A 381 9.09 -3.50 18.44
N ARG A 382 10.16 -2.98 19.04
CA ARG A 382 10.49 -3.24 20.44
C ARG A 382 9.85 -2.19 21.32
N PRO A 383 9.30 -2.56 22.51
CA PRO A 383 8.62 -1.62 23.41
C PRO A 383 9.47 -0.40 23.82
N GLU A 384 10.79 -0.59 24.00
CA GLU A 384 11.73 0.48 24.38
C GLU A 384 11.96 1.53 23.29
N GLU A 385 11.61 1.23 22.03
CA GLU A 385 11.77 2.16 20.90
C GLU A 385 10.59 3.12 20.76
N ILE A 386 9.44 2.81 21.39
CA ILE A 386 8.20 3.57 21.20
C ILE A 386 8.35 4.99 21.73
N GLU A 387 8.80 5.13 22.98
CA GLU A 387 8.93 6.43 23.61
C GLU A 387 9.92 7.37 22.88
N PRO A 388 11.14 6.92 22.51
CA PRO A 388 12.03 7.75 21.71
C PRO A 388 11.46 8.14 20.33
N ALA A 389 10.71 7.24 19.68
CA ALA A 389 10.17 7.49 18.34
C ALA A 389 8.94 8.41 18.33
N THR A 390 8.23 8.56 19.46
CA THR A 390 6.96 9.30 19.52
C THR A 390 7.01 10.56 20.40
N ARG A 391 8.12 10.75 21.15
CA ARG A 391 8.28 11.87 22.06
C ARG A 391 8.21 13.21 21.33
N GLY A 392 7.48 14.17 21.92
CA GLY A 392 7.34 15.52 21.39
C GLY A 392 6.40 15.66 20.20
N SER A 393 5.78 14.56 19.74
CA SER A 393 4.76 14.65 18.70
C SER A 393 3.36 14.87 19.29
N TYR A 394 2.51 15.56 18.54
CA TYR A 394 1.11 15.77 18.93
C TYR A 394 0.28 14.47 18.95
N LEU A 395 0.71 13.44 18.20
CA LEU A 395 0.06 12.13 18.20
C LEU A 395 0.43 11.25 19.41
N GLY A 396 1.61 11.46 20.01
CA GLY A 396 2.08 10.57 21.08
C GLY A 396 2.20 9.10 20.64
N SER A 397 2.18 8.19 21.63
CA SER A 397 2.44 6.76 21.39
C SER A 397 1.18 5.90 21.19
N TRP A 398 -0.03 6.48 21.26
CA TRP A 398 -1.26 5.69 21.36
C TRP A 398 -1.48 4.77 20.14
N ARG A 399 -1.22 5.28 18.92
CA ARG A 399 -1.41 4.50 17.68
C ARG A 399 -0.51 3.26 17.64
N VAL A 400 0.77 3.43 17.96
CA VAL A 400 1.71 2.30 17.99
C VAL A 400 1.26 1.25 19.00
N ARG A 401 0.92 1.68 20.23
CA ARG A 401 0.49 0.79 21.30
C ARG A 401 -0.82 0.08 20.98
N ALA A 402 -1.80 0.80 20.43
CA ALA A 402 -3.08 0.21 20.04
C ALA A 402 -2.90 -0.84 18.91
N GLN A 403 -2.10 -0.53 17.90
CA GLN A 403 -1.83 -1.47 16.81
C GLN A 403 -1.02 -2.68 17.29
N MET A 404 -0.04 -2.50 18.17
CA MET A 404 0.68 -3.62 18.78
C MET A 404 -0.25 -4.54 19.57
N ALA A 405 -1.18 -3.96 20.37
CA ALA A 405 -2.16 -4.75 21.12
C ALA A 405 -3.10 -5.54 20.18
N ALA A 406 -3.60 -4.90 19.12
CA ALA A 406 -4.42 -5.58 18.11
C ALA A 406 -3.63 -6.71 17.40
N CYS A 407 -2.35 -6.48 17.10
CA CYS A 407 -1.48 -7.47 16.45
C CYS A 407 -1.12 -8.67 17.34
N GLN A 408 -1.25 -8.57 18.67
CA GLN A 408 -1.13 -9.74 19.55
C GLN A 408 -2.25 -10.76 19.33
N GLU A 409 -3.39 -10.31 18.84
CA GLU A 409 -4.54 -11.15 18.53
C GLU A 409 -4.50 -11.76 17.13
N TRP A 410 -3.54 -11.35 16.27
CA TRP A 410 -3.47 -11.78 14.87
C TRP A 410 -2.51 -12.97 14.68
N PRO A 411 -2.81 -13.94 13.78
CA PRO A 411 -1.96 -15.11 13.57
C PRO A 411 -0.59 -14.72 13.03
N LYS A 412 0.41 -15.47 13.43
CA LYS A 412 1.77 -15.33 12.89
C LYS A 412 1.90 -16.04 11.56
N THR A 413 2.75 -15.50 10.71
CA THR A 413 3.06 -15.99 9.37
C THR A 413 4.55 -16.34 9.28
N ASP A 414 4.86 -17.44 8.60
CA ASP A 414 6.22 -17.81 8.27
C ASP A 414 6.68 -17.01 7.03
N LEU A 415 7.42 -15.95 7.28
CA LEU A 415 8.10 -15.21 6.21
C LEU A 415 9.42 -15.91 5.83
N PRO A 416 9.95 -15.70 4.61
CA PRO A 416 11.29 -16.20 4.27
C PRO A 416 12.34 -15.78 5.31
N VAL A 417 13.30 -16.67 5.60
CA VAL A 417 14.30 -16.45 6.66
C VAL A 417 15.10 -15.16 6.43
N ASP A 418 15.38 -14.84 5.18
CA ASP A 418 16.14 -13.65 4.76
C ASP A 418 15.23 -12.43 4.45
N TYR A 419 13.93 -12.50 4.77
CA TYR A 419 12.96 -11.50 4.33
C TYR A 419 13.34 -10.08 4.72
N PHE A 420 13.84 -9.89 5.93
CA PHE A 420 14.23 -8.57 6.45
C PHE A 420 15.70 -8.20 6.22
N GLU A 421 16.46 -9.08 5.56
CA GLU A 421 17.84 -8.78 5.26
C GLU A 421 17.95 -7.67 4.21
N PRO A 422 18.90 -6.73 4.38
CA PRO A 422 19.14 -5.69 3.39
C PRO A 422 19.44 -6.28 2.00
N PHE A 423 18.90 -5.67 0.98
CA PHE A 423 19.17 -6.02 -0.41
C PHE A 423 19.20 -4.75 -1.27
N GLN A 424 19.82 -4.84 -2.43
CA GLN A 424 19.88 -3.75 -3.38
C GLN A 424 19.19 -4.12 -4.69
N VAL A 425 18.38 -3.20 -5.19
CA VAL A 425 17.68 -3.32 -6.46
C VAL A 425 18.36 -2.44 -7.49
N LYS A 426 18.60 -2.98 -8.68
CA LYS A 426 19.22 -2.26 -9.81
C LYS A 426 18.23 -1.73 -10.84
N THR A 427 16.94 -1.99 -10.66
CA THR A 427 15.91 -1.46 -11.55
C THR A 427 15.94 0.07 -11.53
N PRO A 428 15.99 0.74 -12.70
CA PRO A 428 15.91 2.20 -12.77
C PRO A 428 14.67 2.70 -12.04
N ALA A 429 14.86 3.56 -11.03
CA ALA A 429 13.77 3.98 -10.16
C ALA A 429 13.76 5.49 -9.90
N VAL A 430 12.57 6.06 -9.81
CA VAL A 430 12.32 7.42 -9.32
C VAL A 430 11.48 7.32 -8.06
N VAL A 431 11.94 7.94 -6.99
CA VAL A 431 11.24 8.03 -5.69
C VAL A 431 10.76 9.46 -5.51
N VAL A 432 9.47 9.66 -5.28
CA VAL A 432 8.87 10.98 -5.07
C VAL A 432 8.20 11.02 -3.70
N SER A 433 8.57 12.01 -2.89
CA SER A 433 8.03 12.21 -1.55
C SER A 433 7.46 13.61 -1.40
N GLY A 434 6.36 13.75 -0.67
CA GLY A 434 5.86 15.05 -0.23
C GLY A 434 6.63 15.52 1.01
N ALA A 435 6.90 16.82 1.10
CA ALA A 435 7.56 17.38 2.27
C ALA A 435 6.68 17.33 3.52
N ASP A 436 5.36 17.39 3.33
CA ASP A 436 4.34 17.44 4.39
C ASP A 436 3.66 16.07 4.60
N ASP A 437 4.31 14.97 4.16
CA ASP A 437 3.76 13.62 4.27
C ASP A 437 3.62 13.16 5.73
N PRO A 438 2.40 12.88 6.23
CA PRO A 438 2.18 12.54 7.64
C PRO A 438 2.40 11.05 7.96
N ALA A 439 2.76 10.24 6.96
CA ALA A 439 2.81 8.78 7.10
C ALA A 439 4.14 8.16 6.69
N SER A 440 4.68 8.56 5.55
CA SER A 440 5.95 8.05 5.07
C SER A 440 7.10 8.67 5.85
N ARG A 441 8.23 7.97 5.89
CA ARG A 441 9.43 8.49 6.54
C ARG A 441 9.90 9.77 5.81
N PRO A 442 10.28 10.82 6.57
CA PRO A 442 10.78 12.05 5.96
C PRO A 442 11.97 11.79 5.02
N PRO A 443 12.09 12.59 3.94
CA PRO A 443 13.14 12.42 2.94
C PRO A 443 14.56 12.64 3.46
N ASN A 444 14.73 13.09 4.71
CA ASN A 444 16.04 13.20 5.35
C ASN A 444 16.74 11.86 5.57
N ASP A 445 16.01 10.73 5.50
CA ASP A 445 16.57 9.38 5.56
C ASP A 445 17.05 8.88 4.17
N ARG A 446 17.61 9.77 3.35
CA ARG A 446 18.15 9.43 2.01
C ARG A 446 19.14 8.26 2.02
N GLU A 447 19.88 8.09 3.08
CA GLU A 447 20.80 6.95 3.25
C GLU A 447 20.07 5.62 3.28
N ILE A 448 18.90 5.55 3.95
CA ILE A 448 18.09 4.34 4.00
C ILE A 448 17.58 4.00 2.61
N VAL A 449 17.08 4.99 1.86
CA VAL A 449 16.64 4.75 0.48
C VAL A 449 17.78 4.21 -0.38
N ARG A 450 18.98 4.80 -0.29
CA ARG A 450 20.16 4.37 -1.04
C ARG A 450 20.63 2.97 -0.65
N SER A 451 20.37 2.52 0.56
CA SER A 451 20.72 1.15 0.97
C SER A 451 19.91 0.09 0.23
N TYR A 452 18.71 0.42 -0.26
CA TYR A 452 17.84 -0.48 -1.02
C TYR A 452 17.80 -0.15 -2.52
N LEU A 453 17.83 1.13 -2.86
CA LEU A 453 17.69 1.67 -4.22
C LEU A 453 18.86 2.62 -4.50
N PRO A 454 20.10 2.09 -4.67
CA PRO A 454 21.31 2.90 -4.72
C PRO A 454 21.33 3.91 -5.88
N ASP A 455 20.73 3.54 -7.02
CA ASP A 455 20.73 4.33 -8.26
C ASP A 455 19.41 5.10 -8.46
N ALA A 456 18.51 5.12 -7.48
CA ALA A 456 17.24 5.83 -7.60
C ALA A 456 17.42 7.36 -7.55
N ILE A 457 16.70 8.05 -8.41
CA ILE A 457 16.51 9.50 -8.31
C ILE A 457 15.49 9.77 -7.20
N GLN A 458 15.87 10.57 -6.20
CA GLN A 458 15.00 10.93 -5.08
C GLN A 458 14.55 12.39 -5.22
N LEU A 459 13.25 12.59 -5.30
CA LEU A 459 12.60 13.89 -5.49
C LEU A 459 11.76 14.23 -4.27
N LEU A 460 11.88 15.47 -3.80
CA LEU A 460 11.06 16.02 -2.73
C LEU A 460 10.18 17.14 -3.29
N VAL A 461 8.87 17.00 -3.17
CA VAL A 461 7.89 17.99 -3.60
C VAL A 461 7.47 18.83 -2.39
N ARG A 462 7.83 20.11 -2.40
CA ARG A 462 7.49 21.07 -1.33
C ARG A 462 5.99 21.36 -1.33
N GLY A 463 5.42 21.51 -0.13
CA GLY A 463 3.99 21.77 0.05
C GLY A 463 3.07 20.64 -0.43
N ALA A 464 3.64 19.47 -0.72
CA ALA A 464 2.88 18.28 -1.09
C ALA A 464 2.83 17.28 0.08
N THR A 465 1.70 16.61 0.19
CA THR A 465 1.40 15.63 1.24
C THR A 465 1.67 14.20 0.76
N HIS A 466 0.86 13.23 1.18
CA HIS A 466 1.03 11.82 0.84
C HIS A 466 0.76 11.54 -0.65
N THR A 467 1.56 10.68 -1.28
CA THR A 467 1.49 10.29 -2.70
C THR A 467 1.35 11.50 -3.65
N PRO A 468 2.36 12.40 -3.68
CA PRO A 468 2.26 13.63 -4.46
C PRO A 468 2.14 13.35 -5.95
N GLU A 469 1.16 13.98 -6.59
CA GLU A 469 0.91 13.89 -8.02
C GLU A 469 0.64 15.29 -8.60
N ASN A 470 1.42 15.69 -9.58
CA ASN A 470 1.26 16.95 -10.30
C ASN A 470 1.81 16.81 -11.73
N ASP A 471 1.68 17.84 -12.56
CA ASP A 471 2.09 17.77 -13.97
C ASP A 471 3.59 17.46 -14.12
N CYS A 472 4.43 17.99 -13.21
CA CYS A 472 5.86 17.71 -13.22
C CYS A 472 6.16 16.25 -12.88
N SER A 473 5.58 15.74 -11.80
CA SER A 473 5.79 14.35 -11.39
C SER A 473 5.26 13.35 -12.44
N ARG A 474 4.14 13.66 -13.08
CA ARG A 474 3.61 12.88 -14.22
C ARG A 474 4.56 12.87 -15.41
N SER A 475 5.06 14.04 -15.80
CA SER A 475 6.00 14.16 -16.92
C SER A 475 7.28 13.32 -16.69
N ILE A 476 7.83 13.36 -15.48
CA ILE A 476 8.99 12.54 -15.10
C ILE A 476 8.67 11.05 -15.17
N ARG A 477 7.49 10.64 -14.68
CA ARG A 477 7.04 9.24 -14.73
C ARG A 477 6.87 8.75 -16.17
N HIS A 478 6.19 9.51 -17.03
CA HIS A 478 6.00 9.14 -18.43
C HIS A 478 7.35 9.02 -19.15
N GLU A 479 8.29 9.95 -18.92
CA GLU A 479 9.61 9.88 -19.53
C GLU A 479 10.43 8.67 -19.02
N LEU A 480 10.34 8.33 -17.73
CA LEU A 480 10.93 7.12 -17.16
C LEU A 480 10.39 5.85 -17.84
N PHE A 481 9.06 5.74 -17.99
CA PHE A 481 8.43 4.58 -18.60
C PHE A 481 8.73 4.50 -20.09
N ARG A 482 8.77 5.62 -20.78
CA ARG A 482 9.11 5.70 -22.20
C ARG A 482 10.58 5.27 -22.45
N THR A 483 11.53 5.81 -21.71
CA THR A 483 12.98 5.59 -21.96
C THR A 483 13.52 4.32 -21.32
N GLY A 484 12.91 3.84 -20.22
CA GLY A 484 13.40 2.69 -19.46
C GLY A 484 14.66 2.98 -18.63
N THR A 485 15.01 4.25 -18.44
CA THR A 485 16.23 4.65 -17.71
C THR A 485 16.01 5.94 -16.93
N THR A 486 16.76 6.10 -15.85
CA THR A 486 16.84 7.37 -15.09
C THR A 486 17.87 8.33 -15.67
N GLN A 487 18.72 7.87 -16.60
CA GLN A 487 19.76 8.70 -17.19
C GLN A 487 19.16 9.76 -18.12
N GLY A 488 19.48 11.04 -17.86
CA GLY A 488 19.03 12.16 -18.68
C GLY A 488 17.61 12.64 -18.40
N LEU A 489 16.91 12.12 -17.38
CA LEU A 489 15.60 12.64 -16.99
C LEU A 489 15.70 14.10 -16.56
N ASP A 490 14.87 14.97 -17.15
CA ASP A 490 14.72 16.36 -16.71
C ASP A 490 13.83 16.44 -15.48
N ILE A 491 14.44 16.64 -14.33
CA ILE A 491 13.76 16.80 -13.04
C ILE A 491 13.66 18.28 -12.59
N SER A 492 14.08 19.22 -13.43
CA SER A 492 14.17 20.64 -13.06
C SER A 492 12.83 21.29 -12.69
N CYS A 493 11.73 20.74 -13.19
CA CYS A 493 10.39 21.23 -12.90
C CYS A 493 9.99 21.03 -11.42
N ILE A 494 10.56 20.06 -10.71
CA ILE A 494 10.28 19.84 -9.26
C ILE A 494 10.70 21.06 -8.44
N THR A 495 11.86 21.64 -8.75
CA THR A 495 12.37 22.81 -8.02
C THR A 495 11.68 24.12 -8.40
N LYS A 496 11.01 24.15 -9.55
CA LYS A 496 10.29 25.32 -10.08
C LYS A 496 8.79 25.29 -9.75
N GLY A 497 8.29 24.14 -9.27
CA GLY A 497 6.87 23.96 -8.94
C GLY A 497 6.43 24.92 -7.82
N GLN A 498 5.21 25.46 -7.96
CA GLN A 498 4.60 26.27 -6.90
C GLN A 498 3.87 25.33 -5.94
N PRO A 499 3.98 25.56 -4.61
CA PRO A 499 3.17 24.85 -3.63
C PRO A 499 1.67 24.99 -3.92
N VAL A 500 0.89 23.99 -3.51
CA VAL A 500 -0.58 24.08 -3.56
C VAL A 500 -1.01 25.29 -2.70
N PRO A 501 -1.85 26.23 -3.23
CA PRO A 501 -2.22 27.40 -2.47
C PRO A 501 -3.08 27.03 -1.26
N PHE A 502 -2.80 27.66 -0.12
CA PHE A 502 -3.61 27.52 1.08
C PHE A 502 -5.03 28.02 0.89
N LYS A 503 -5.99 27.36 1.54
CA LYS A 503 -7.36 27.85 1.61
C LYS A 503 -7.43 29.10 2.49
N LEU A 504 -7.99 30.20 1.96
CA LEU A 504 -8.17 31.46 2.66
C LEU A 504 -9.64 31.68 3.04
N PRO A 505 -9.96 32.52 4.07
CA PRO A 505 -11.31 32.66 4.64
C PRO A 505 -12.42 33.04 3.65
N HIS A 506 -12.07 33.72 2.57
CA HIS A 506 -13.03 34.20 1.55
C HIS A 506 -13.06 33.39 0.26
N GLN A 507 -12.35 32.27 0.20
CA GLN A 507 -12.34 31.36 -0.95
C GLN A 507 -13.36 30.25 -0.74
N SER A 508 -14.45 30.24 -1.52
CA SER A 508 -15.30 29.05 -1.61
C SER A 508 -14.46 27.86 -2.10
N SER A 509 -14.57 26.72 -1.46
CA SER A 509 -13.89 25.49 -1.92
C SER A 509 -14.31 25.12 -3.35
N ALA A 510 -13.51 24.36 -4.07
CA ALA A 510 -13.89 23.85 -5.40
C ALA A 510 -15.20 23.03 -5.32
N SER A 511 -15.40 22.29 -4.21
CA SER A 511 -16.64 21.56 -3.92
C SER A 511 -17.82 22.51 -3.66
N ASP A 512 -17.62 23.66 -3.00
CA ASP A 512 -18.66 24.66 -2.79
C ASP A 512 -19.03 25.37 -4.10
N ARG A 513 -18.05 25.62 -4.98
CA ARG A 513 -18.30 26.17 -6.32
C ARG A 513 -19.11 25.22 -7.20
N VAL A 514 -18.86 23.92 -7.12
CA VAL A 514 -19.66 22.90 -7.81
C VAL A 514 -21.07 22.82 -7.21
N ARG A 515 -21.21 22.85 -5.88
CA ARG A 515 -22.52 22.88 -5.21
C ARG A 515 -23.31 24.14 -5.50
N LEU A 516 -22.69 25.32 -5.54
CA LEU A 516 -23.34 26.56 -5.94
C LEU A 516 -23.80 26.50 -7.38
N LYS A 517 -22.98 26.00 -8.33
CA LYS A 517 -23.40 25.83 -9.72
C LYS A 517 -24.53 24.81 -9.88
N VAL A 518 -24.52 23.71 -9.14
CA VAL A 518 -25.61 22.71 -9.12
C VAL A 518 -26.87 23.30 -8.50
N SER A 519 -26.74 24.07 -7.41
CA SER A 519 -27.88 24.79 -6.77
C SER A 519 -28.47 25.86 -7.66
N GLU A 520 -27.66 26.61 -8.42
CA GLU A 520 -28.13 27.59 -9.40
C GLU A 520 -28.77 26.91 -10.62
N SER A 521 -28.20 25.81 -11.13
CA SER A 521 -28.82 25.03 -12.21
C SER A 521 -30.16 24.42 -11.81
N LEU A 522 -30.33 24.01 -10.53
CA LEU A 522 -31.60 23.49 -10.02
C LEU A 522 -32.67 24.60 -9.82
N LYS A 523 -32.27 25.84 -9.59
CA LYS A 523 -33.21 26.97 -9.50
C LYS A 523 -33.70 27.44 -10.86
N THR A 524 -33.01 27.10 -11.93
CA THR A 524 -33.35 27.49 -13.30
C THR A 524 -33.93 26.34 -14.15
N ALA A 525 -34.08 25.13 -13.58
CA ALA A 525 -34.67 23.99 -14.26
C ALA A 525 -36.20 24.06 -14.26
N PRO A 526 -36.88 23.79 -15.38
CA PRO A 526 -38.35 23.73 -15.44
C PRO A 526 -38.89 22.63 -14.50
N GLU A 527 -40.05 22.92 -13.87
CA GLU A 527 -40.70 22.07 -12.84
C GLU A 527 -40.90 20.56 -13.20
N GLY A 528 -40.70 20.18 -14.46
CA GLY A 528 -40.80 18.78 -14.92
C GLY A 528 -39.60 17.86 -14.53
N PHE A 529 -38.46 18.41 -14.12
CA PHE A 529 -37.25 17.63 -13.89
C PHE A 529 -37.17 17.03 -12.47
N LEU A 530 -37.94 17.56 -11.52
CA LEU A 530 -37.93 17.12 -10.11
C LEU A 530 -38.72 15.82 -9.83
N ARG A 531 -39.53 15.33 -10.78
CA ARG A 531 -40.32 14.10 -10.60
C ARG A 531 -39.57 12.81 -10.97
N LEU A 532 -38.43 12.88 -11.66
CA LEU A 532 -37.66 11.69 -12.06
C LEU A 532 -36.60 11.26 -11.07
N GLN A 533 -36.21 12.09 -10.12
CA GLN A 533 -35.23 11.73 -9.09
C GLN A 533 -35.83 11.11 -7.82
N SER A 534 -37.14 11.25 -7.59
CA SER A 534 -37.80 10.60 -6.45
C SER A 534 -38.20 9.13 -6.68
N ALA A 535 -38.10 8.66 -7.93
CA ALA A 535 -38.46 7.27 -8.28
C ALA A 535 -37.27 6.29 -8.33
N SER A 536 -36.02 6.75 -8.25
CA SER A 536 -34.84 5.88 -8.34
C SER A 536 -34.25 5.47 -6.99
N ASN A 537 -34.77 5.98 -5.86
CA ASN A 537 -34.27 5.64 -4.51
C ASN A 537 -35.07 4.58 -3.74
N ALA A 538 -36.02 3.93 -4.41
CA ALA A 538 -36.84 2.90 -3.76
C ALA A 538 -36.69 1.54 -4.46
N GLN A 539 -35.48 0.99 -4.49
CA GLN A 539 -35.27 -0.47 -4.66
C GLN A 539 -33.78 -0.79 -4.44
N ARG A 540 -33.41 -1.06 -3.20
CA ARG A 540 -32.27 -1.93 -2.91
C ARG A 540 -32.84 -3.22 -2.33
N PRO A 541 -32.62 -4.41 -2.95
CA PRO A 541 -32.87 -5.66 -2.28
C PRO A 541 -31.78 -5.91 -1.26
N SER A 542 -32.22 -6.29 -0.04
CA SER A 542 -31.43 -6.91 1.00
C SER A 542 -30.91 -8.26 0.51
N PHE A 543 -29.59 -8.43 0.43
CA PHE A 543 -28.85 -9.69 0.65
C PHE A 543 -27.44 -9.34 1.12
#